data_805e4d4134478d32c53eae9ae7aae118
#
_entry.id   805e4d4134478d32c53eae9ae7aae118
#
_cell.length_a   1.000
_cell.length_b   1.000
_cell.length_c   1.000
_cell.angle_alpha   90.00
_cell.angle_beta   90.00
_cell.angle_gamma   90.00
#
_symmetry.space_group_name_H-M   'P 1'
#
loop_
_entity.id
_entity.type
_entity.pdbx_description
1 polymer ?
#
loop_
_entity_poly.entity_id
_entity_poly.type
_entity_poly.pdbx_seq_one_letter_code
_entity_poly.pdbx_strand_id
1 'polypeptide(L)'
;MYRGIIDFKKGYQPRTGIVKDEKGDLVADSHSILARWGNYFSQLLNVRVVNEIGQAETHTAEPLVPEPSIFEVELATEKLKNHKSPDIDQIPAELIKTGGSTIRREIYKLNISIWNKERMPEEWKESIIVPVYKKGNKPDCNYYRGMSLLQTTYKILSNILHSKLSPYTEEIIGDHQCGFRRNRSTTDHMFCIRQIL
;
A
#
# COMPACT_ATOMS: atom_id res chain seq x y z
N MET A 1 -5.04 20.21 -19.01
CA MET A 1 -4.11 19.13 -18.60
C MET A 1 -3.03 19.57 -17.58
N TYR A 2 -2.72 20.87 -17.44
CA TYR A 2 -1.67 21.39 -16.52
C TYR A 2 -2.12 21.78 -15.11
N ARG A 3 -3.42 21.89 -14.81
CA ARG A 3 -3.90 22.29 -13.47
C ARG A 3 -3.60 21.25 -12.39
N GLY A 4 -3.70 19.96 -12.68
CA GLY A 4 -3.44 18.91 -11.69
C GLY A 4 -1.99 18.84 -11.20
N ILE A 5 -1.01 19.19 -12.04
CA ILE A 5 0.42 19.19 -11.69
C ILE A 5 0.78 20.38 -10.79
N ILE A 6 0.11 21.52 -10.97
CA ILE A 6 0.34 22.72 -10.16
C ILE A 6 -0.23 22.54 -8.74
N ASP A 7 -1.35 21.85 -8.62
CA ASP A 7 -1.95 21.55 -7.30
C ASP A 7 -1.11 20.53 -6.51
N PHE A 8 -0.43 19.61 -7.18
CA PHE A 8 0.53 18.69 -6.56
C PHE A 8 1.79 19.40 -6.04
N LYS A 9 2.29 20.42 -6.77
CA LYS A 9 3.45 21.22 -6.34
C LYS A 9 3.17 22.13 -5.14
N LYS A 10 1.91 22.44 -4.85
CA LYS A 10 1.52 23.25 -3.69
C LYS A 10 1.56 22.50 -2.36
N GLY A 11 2.01 21.24 -2.36
CA GLY A 11 2.04 20.41 -1.16
C GLY A 11 0.63 20.14 -0.63
N TYR A 12 0.39 18.94 -0.15
CA TYR A 12 -0.83 18.59 0.55
C TYR A 12 -0.98 19.54 1.76
N GLN A 13 -1.86 20.53 1.66
CA GLN A 13 -2.30 21.28 2.83
C GLN A 13 -3.41 20.49 3.48
N PRO A 14 -3.19 19.92 4.68
CA PRO A 14 -4.26 19.27 5.40
C PRO A 14 -5.39 20.28 5.62
N ARG A 15 -6.59 19.92 5.18
CA ARG A 15 -7.78 20.79 5.32
C ARG A 15 -8.17 21.10 6.78
N THR A 16 -7.54 20.47 7.73
CA THR A 16 -7.64 20.74 9.16
C THR A 16 -6.32 21.31 9.62
N GLY A 17 -6.22 22.61 9.64
CA GLY A 17 -5.05 23.32 10.13
C GLY A 17 -4.82 23.23 11.64
N ILE A 18 -5.41 22.26 12.34
CA ILE A 18 -5.32 22.16 13.81
C ILE A 18 -5.32 20.68 14.19
N VAL A 19 -4.33 20.28 15.01
CA VAL A 19 -4.19 18.91 15.54
C VAL A 19 -3.90 19.01 17.04
N LYS A 20 -4.38 18.05 17.83
CA LYS A 20 -4.02 17.93 19.24
C LYS A 20 -2.63 17.32 19.40
N ASP A 21 -1.80 17.97 20.20
CA ASP A 21 -0.54 17.40 20.64
C ASP A 21 -0.74 16.24 21.63
N GLU A 22 0.35 15.74 22.21
CA GLU A 22 0.30 14.63 23.18
C GLU A 22 -0.30 15.06 24.54
N LYS A 23 -0.30 16.37 24.85
CA LYS A 23 -0.89 16.92 26.07
C LYS A 23 -2.37 17.26 25.88
N GLY A 24 -2.87 17.24 24.64
CA GLY A 24 -4.24 17.58 24.29
C GLY A 24 -4.42 19.04 23.85
N ASP A 25 -3.35 19.81 23.78
CA ASP A 25 -3.36 21.21 23.34
C ASP A 25 -3.48 21.30 21.81
N LEU A 26 -4.13 22.34 21.33
CA LEU A 26 -4.35 22.55 19.90
C LEU A 26 -3.13 23.20 19.24
N VAL A 27 -2.57 22.56 18.24
CA VAL A 27 -1.42 23.02 17.46
C VAL A 27 -1.88 23.36 16.05
N ALA A 28 -1.49 24.55 15.57
CA ALA A 28 -1.93 25.10 14.28
C ALA A 28 -0.77 25.34 13.29
N ASP A 29 0.48 25.38 13.74
CA ASP A 29 1.61 25.58 12.84
C ASP A 29 1.97 24.31 12.08
N SER A 30 2.36 24.48 10.81
CA SER A 30 2.60 23.35 9.89
C SER A 30 3.72 22.41 10.35
N HIS A 31 4.77 22.94 10.97
CA HIS A 31 5.91 22.11 11.40
C HIS A 31 5.51 21.21 12.57
N SER A 32 4.85 21.76 13.58
CA SER A 32 4.36 21.01 14.75
C SER A 32 3.28 19.99 14.37
N ILE A 33 2.40 20.32 13.41
CA ILE A 33 1.42 19.39 12.86
C ILE A 33 2.11 18.21 12.19
N LEU A 34 3.11 18.45 11.34
CA LEU A 34 3.86 17.36 10.68
C LEU A 34 4.63 16.51 11.69
N ALA A 35 5.29 17.16 12.67
CA ALA A 35 5.97 16.44 13.75
C ALA A 35 5.00 15.58 14.55
N ARG A 36 3.81 16.08 14.87
CA ARG A 36 2.77 15.31 15.58
C ARG A 36 2.31 14.09 14.80
N TRP A 37 2.06 14.24 13.50
CA TRP A 37 1.71 13.11 12.62
C TRP A 37 2.86 12.10 12.52
N GLY A 38 4.10 12.56 12.38
CA GLY A 38 5.29 11.71 12.36
C GLY A 38 5.40 10.87 13.64
N ASN A 39 5.29 11.49 14.81
CA ASN A 39 5.33 10.80 16.10
C ASN A 39 4.18 9.79 16.24
N TYR A 40 2.96 10.20 15.90
CA TYR A 40 1.79 9.31 16.00
C TYR A 40 1.92 8.06 15.14
N PHE A 41 2.27 8.20 13.87
CA PHE A 41 2.43 7.03 13.00
C PHE A 41 3.67 6.23 13.33
N SER A 42 4.75 6.85 13.78
CA SER A 42 5.93 6.14 14.26
C SER A 42 5.59 5.25 15.46
N GLN A 43 4.88 5.75 16.44
CA GLN A 43 4.43 4.96 17.60
C GLN A 43 3.47 3.85 17.17
N LEU A 44 2.52 4.13 16.27
CA LEU A 44 1.52 3.16 15.81
C LEU A 44 2.14 2.02 14.99
N LEU A 45 3.13 2.30 14.15
CA LEU A 45 3.71 1.33 13.22
C LEU A 45 4.91 0.58 13.82
N ASN A 46 5.62 1.19 14.79
CA ASN A 46 6.77 0.59 15.45
C ASN A 46 6.41 -0.13 16.75
N VAL A 47 5.19 -0.61 16.89
CA VAL A 47 4.85 -1.53 17.97
C VAL A 47 5.63 -2.82 17.73
N ARG A 48 6.79 -2.92 18.36
CA ARG A 48 7.56 -4.16 18.41
C ARG A 48 6.77 -5.15 19.26
N VAL A 49 5.97 -5.95 18.63
CA VAL A 49 5.60 -7.24 19.21
C VAL A 49 6.87 -8.08 19.11
N VAL A 50 7.69 -8.03 20.16
CA VAL A 50 8.75 -9.01 20.36
C VAL A 50 8.06 -10.31 20.80
N ASN A 51 7.32 -10.90 19.88
CA ASN A 51 7.13 -12.32 19.93
C ASN A 51 8.30 -12.87 19.12
N GLU A 52 9.23 -13.52 19.78
CA GLU A 52 10.09 -14.52 19.16
C GLU A 52 9.15 -15.57 18.55
N ILE A 53 8.64 -15.26 17.38
CA ILE A 53 8.10 -16.27 16.48
C ILE A 53 9.36 -17.04 16.10
N GLY A 54 9.55 -18.20 16.75
CA GLY A 54 10.59 -19.12 16.33
C GLY A 54 10.50 -19.22 14.82
N GLN A 55 11.62 -19.03 14.14
CA GLN A 55 11.69 -19.20 12.69
C GLN A 55 11.15 -20.60 12.42
N ALA A 56 9.90 -20.68 12.01
CA ALA A 56 9.38 -21.89 11.44
C ALA A 56 10.31 -22.21 10.28
N GLU A 57 10.89 -23.42 10.29
CA GLU A 57 11.69 -23.90 9.17
C GLU A 57 10.85 -23.71 7.93
N THR A 58 11.26 -22.77 7.09
CA THR A 58 10.64 -22.56 5.80
C THR A 58 10.97 -23.77 4.96
N HIS A 59 10.09 -24.76 4.99
CA HIS A 59 10.10 -25.81 3.97
C HIS A 59 9.93 -25.09 2.64
N THR A 60 10.98 -25.09 1.83
CA THR A 60 10.90 -24.67 0.44
C THR A 60 9.93 -25.63 -0.24
N ALA A 61 8.67 -25.19 -0.38
CA ALA A 61 7.68 -25.95 -1.09
C ALA A 61 8.05 -25.97 -2.59
N GLU A 62 8.34 -27.12 -3.13
CA GLU A 62 8.28 -27.31 -4.57
C GLU A 62 6.80 -27.46 -5.00
N PRO A 63 6.39 -26.88 -6.14
CA PRO A 63 7.23 -26.36 -7.20
C PRO A 63 7.60 -24.89 -7.01
N LEU A 64 8.84 -24.55 -7.36
CA LEU A 64 9.33 -23.18 -7.41
C LEU A 64 8.40 -22.34 -8.31
N VAL A 65 7.91 -21.25 -7.77
CA VAL A 65 7.12 -20.30 -8.56
C VAL A 65 8.02 -19.70 -9.64
N PRO A 66 7.66 -19.78 -10.94
CA PRO A 66 8.52 -19.34 -12.02
C PRO A 66 8.77 -17.83 -11.98
N GLU A 67 9.89 -17.39 -12.54
CA GLU A 67 10.22 -15.99 -12.70
C GLU A 67 9.09 -15.19 -13.36
N PRO A 68 8.96 -13.89 -13.05
CA PRO A 68 8.03 -13.02 -13.76
C PRO A 68 8.29 -12.99 -15.27
N SER A 69 7.25 -13.09 -16.06
CA SER A 69 7.34 -12.93 -17.52
C SER A 69 7.05 -11.49 -17.94
N ILE A 70 7.47 -11.11 -19.14
CA ILE A 70 7.16 -9.79 -19.69
C ILE A 70 5.65 -9.56 -19.83
N PHE A 71 4.90 -10.62 -20.15
CA PHE A 71 3.45 -10.60 -20.25
C PHE A 71 2.79 -10.31 -18.88
N GLU A 72 3.29 -10.90 -17.80
CA GLU A 72 2.80 -10.59 -16.44
C GLU A 72 3.06 -9.12 -16.07
N VAL A 73 4.20 -8.55 -16.47
CA VAL A 73 4.50 -7.13 -16.27
C VAL A 73 3.51 -6.25 -17.06
N GLU A 74 3.18 -6.61 -18.30
CA GLU A 74 2.18 -5.90 -19.09
C GLU A 74 0.80 -5.94 -18.43
N LEU A 75 0.32 -7.10 -18.06
CA LEU A 75 -0.97 -7.25 -17.36
C LEU A 75 -0.99 -6.50 -16.03
N ALA A 76 0.10 -6.55 -15.26
CA ALA A 76 0.20 -5.83 -13.99
C ALA A 76 0.19 -4.30 -14.20
N THR A 77 0.83 -3.82 -15.28
CA THR A 77 0.83 -2.42 -15.67
C THR A 77 -0.58 -1.95 -16.08
N GLU A 78 -1.31 -2.76 -16.83
CA GLU A 78 -2.69 -2.44 -17.22
C GLU A 78 -3.65 -2.38 -16.02
N LYS A 79 -3.45 -3.23 -15.02
CA LYS A 79 -4.24 -3.23 -13.77
C LYS A 79 -4.04 -1.98 -12.90
N LEU A 80 -3.01 -1.18 -13.14
CA LEU A 80 -2.80 0.07 -12.39
C LEU A 80 -4.00 1.00 -12.58
N LYS A 81 -4.45 1.60 -11.49
CA LYS A 81 -5.56 2.57 -11.53
C LYS A 81 -5.04 3.94 -11.94
N ASN A 82 -5.74 4.59 -12.85
CA ASN A 82 -5.47 5.97 -13.25
C ASN A 82 -5.91 6.96 -12.15
N HIS A 83 -5.39 8.18 -12.22
CA HIS A 83 -5.74 9.30 -11.32
C HIS A 83 -5.48 8.98 -9.83
N LYS A 84 -4.42 8.20 -9.57
CA LYS A 84 -3.93 7.96 -8.22
C LYS A 84 -2.69 8.80 -7.95
N SER A 85 -2.60 9.29 -6.72
CA SER A 85 -1.42 10.04 -6.28
C SER A 85 -0.17 9.16 -6.39
N PRO A 86 0.88 9.67 -7.03
CA PRO A 86 2.18 9.01 -7.01
C PRO A 86 2.81 9.10 -5.61
N ASP A 87 3.88 8.38 -5.39
CA ASP A 87 4.71 8.43 -4.20
C ASP A 87 5.83 9.49 -4.33
N ILE A 88 6.90 9.35 -3.56
CA ILE A 88 8.09 10.22 -3.53
C ILE A 88 8.70 10.40 -4.93
N ASP A 89 8.72 9.35 -5.76
CA ASP A 89 9.23 9.36 -7.12
C ASP A 89 8.41 10.23 -8.09
N GLN A 90 7.20 10.64 -7.69
CA GLN A 90 6.26 11.43 -8.48
C GLN A 90 5.93 10.84 -9.87
N ILE A 91 6.13 9.53 -10.06
CA ILE A 91 5.83 8.83 -11.31
C ILE A 91 4.37 8.34 -11.31
N PRO A 92 3.46 8.97 -12.05
CA PRO A 92 2.07 8.52 -12.11
C PRO A 92 1.94 7.25 -12.97
N ALA A 93 0.90 6.46 -12.67
CA ALA A 93 0.62 5.23 -13.41
C ALA A 93 0.42 5.48 -14.93
N GLU A 94 -0.15 6.61 -15.29
CA GLU A 94 -0.39 7.02 -16.67
C GLU A 94 0.92 7.14 -17.46
N LEU A 95 1.97 7.68 -16.84
CA LEU A 95 3.28 7.81 -17.51
C LEU A 95 3.86 6.43 -17.83
N ILE A 96 3.75 5.47 -16.91
CA ILE A 96 4.21 4.10 -17.15
C ILE A 96 3.39 3.41 -18.23
N LYS A 97 2.06 3.57 -18.20
CA LYS A 97 1.17 2.97 -19.20
C LYS A 97 1.45 3.50 -20.61
N THR A 98 1.71 4.81 -20.76
CA THR A 98 1.98 5.45 -22.04
C THR A 98 3.42 5.28 -22.54
N GLY A 99 4.32 4.85 -21.67
CA GLY A 99 5.76 4.75 -21.95
C GLY A 99 6.17 3.64 -22.93
N GLY A 100 5.23 2.88 -23.44
CA GLY A 100 5.43 1.91 -24.52
C GLY A 100 6.30 0.70 -24.09
N SER A 101 6.81 -0.02 -25.12
CA SER A 101 7.56 -1.25 -24.92
C SER A 101 8.92 -1.05 -24.21
N THR A 102 9.52 0.13 -24.38
CA THR A 102 10.81 0.43 -23.76
C THR A 102 10.71 0.49 -22.24
N ILE A 103 9.75 1.26 -21.72
CA ILE A 103 9.53 1.35 -20.24
C ILE A 103 9.13 0.00 -19.69
N ARG A 104 8.25 -0.75 -20.37
CA ARG A 104 7.84 -2.10 -19.94
C ARG A 104 9.03 -3.05 -19.84
N ARG A 105 9.96 -2.98 -20.80
CA ARG A 105 11.19 -3.78 -20.79
C ARG A 105 12.12 -3.45 -19.62
N GLU A 106 12.26 -2.17 -19.29
CA GLU A 106 13.08 -1.77 -18.13
C GLU A 106 12.43 -2.20 -16.81
N ILE A 107 11.12 -2.06 -16.69
CA ILE A 107 10.38 -2.57 -15.53
C ILE A 107 10.50 -4.11 -15.43
N TYR A 108 10.44 -4.81 -16.54
CA TYR A 108 10.66 -6.27 -16.56
C TYR A 108 12.05 -6.64 -16.06
N LYS A 109 13.11 -5.98 -16.56
CA LYS A 109 14.49 -6.21 -16.08
C LYS A 109 14.62 -5.94 -14.58
N LEU A 110 14.00 -4.87 -14.09
CA LEU A 110 13.98 -4.54 -12.67
C LEU A 110 13.32 -5.66 -11.86
N ASN A 111 12.15 -6.14 -12.28
CA ASN A 111 11.43 -7.24 -11.60
C ASN A 111 12.26 -8.53 -11.57
N ILE A 112 12.91 -8.91 -12.68
CA ILE A 112 13.80 -10.07 -12.74
C ILE A 112 15.01 -9.88 -11.81
N SER A 113 15.60 -8.68 -11.78
CA SER A 113 16.72 -8.40 -10.87
C SER A 113 16.32 -8.54 -9.40
N ILE A 114 15.13 -8.06 -9.03
CA ILE A 114 14.60 -8.18 -7.66
C ILE A 114 14.32 -9.65 -7.34
N TRP A 115 13.69 -10.37 -8.28
CA TRP A 115 13.37 -11.80 -8.11
C TRP A 115 14.62 -12.62 -7.83
N ASN A 116 15.66 -12.47 -8.66
CA ASN A 116 16.88 -13.25 -8.54
C ASN A 116 17.78 -12.85 -7.36
N LYS A 117 17.72 -11.59 -6.95
CA LYS A 117 18.51 -11.10 -5.81
C LYS A 117 17.78 -11.20 -4.47
N GLU A 118 16.48 -11.45 -4.49
CA GLU A 118 15.60 -11.42 -3.30
C GLU A 118 15.72 -10.11 -2.49
N ARG A 119 16.08 -9.03 -3.16
CA ARG A 119 16.31 -7.73 -2.53
C ARG A 119 15.59 -6.63 -3.30
N MET A 120 14.76 -5.88 -2.59
CA MET A 120 14.10 -4.69 -3.12
C MET A 120 15.07 -3.49 -3.12
N PRO A 121 14.90 -2.54 -4.06
CA PRO A 121 15.59 -1.24 -4.00
C PRO A 121 15.36 -0.55 -2.66
N GLU A 122 16.36 0.17 -2.16
CA GLU A 122 16.25 0.88 -0.87
C GLU A 122 15.14 1.94 -0.91
N GLU A 123 14.96 2.60 -2.05
CA GLU A 123 13.93 3.61 -2.27
C GLU A 123 12.51 3.05 -2.12
N TRP A 124 12.31 1.74 -2.25
CA TRP A 124 11.00 1.10 -2.07
C TRP A 124 10.67 0.80 -0.60
N LYS A 125 11.64 0.94 0.29
CA LYS A 125 11.44 0.77 1.73
C LYS A 125 10.82 2.00 2.38
N GLU A 126 10.81 3.13 1.67
CA GLU A 126 10.21 4.38 2.12
C GLU A 126 8.87 4.62 1.44
N SER A 127 7.94 5.25 2.13
CA SER A 127 6.65 5.65 1.58
C SER A 127 6.10 6.90 2.27
N ILE A 128 5.31 7.69 1.56
CA ILE A 128 4.57 8.81 2.15
C ILE A 128 3.34 8.26 2.88
N ILE A 129 3.20 8.58 4.15
CA ILE A 129 2.00 8.24 4.92
C ILE A 129 1.06 9.45 4.94
N VAL A 130 -0.13 9.27 4.39
CA VAL A 130 -1.18 10.30 4.36
C VAL A 130 -2.23 9.98 5.43
N PRO A 131 -2.50 10.90 6.37
CA PRO A 131 -3.57 10.72 7.34
C PRO A 131 -4.94 10.86 6.68
N VAL A 132 -5.78 9.83 6.80
CA VAL A 132 -7.15 9.80 6.27
C VAL A 132 -8.14 9.78 7.43
N TYR A 133 -8.95 10.81 7.54
CA TYR A 133 -9.97 10.92 8.58
C TYR A 133 -11.04 9.82 8.45
N LYS A 134 -11.41 9.21 9.56
CA LYS A 134 -12.48 8.20 9.64
C LYS A 134 -13.81 8.84 10.05
N LYS A 135 -13.92 9.19 11.32
CA LYS A 135 -15.08 9.84 11.97
C LYS A 135 -14.66 10.26 13.37
N GLY A 136 -15.38 11.19 14.02
CA GLY A 136 -15.16 11.61 15.40
C GLY A 136 -14.51 12.99 15.51
N ASN A 137 -13.61 13.18 16.45
CA ASN A 137 -12.97 14.48 16.70
C ASN A 137 -11.82 14.72 15.71
N LYS A 138 -12.00 15.65 14.76
CA LYS A 138 -11.02 15.94 13.71
C LYS A 138 -9.62 16.35 14.20
N PRO A 139 -9.45 17.15 15.25
CA PRO A 139 -8.14 17.48 15.79
C PRO A 139 -7.37 16.29 16.40
N ASP A 140 -8.02 15.20 16.71
CA ASP A 140 -7.41 14.06 17.38
C ASP A 140 -6.92 12.99 16.38
N CYS A 141 -5.61 12.68 16.41
CA CYS A 141 -4.96 11.73 15.51
C CYS A 141 -5.56 10.30 15.57
N ASN A 142 -6.15 9.89 16.70
CA ASN A 142 -6.76 8.57 16.87
C ASN A 142 -7.94 8.32 15.93
N TYR A 143 -8.56 9.37 15.40
CA TYR A 143 -9.65 9.27 14.43
C TYR A 143 -9.18 9.22 12.98
N TYR A 144 -7.89 8.98 12.76
CA TYR A 144 -7.31 8.84 11.43
C TYR A 144 -6.72 7.45 11.22
N ARG A 145 -6.58 7.09 9.95
CA ARG A 145 -5.77 5.95 9.50
C ARG A 145 -4.66 6.46 8.60
N GLY A 146 -3.49 5.83 8.67
CA GLY A 146 -2.42 6.07 7.72
C GLY A 146 -2.71 5.33 6.40
N MET A 147 -2.52 6.02 5.30
CA MET A 147 -2.53 5.43 3.96
C MET A 147 -1.14 5.62 3.36
N SER A 148 -0.40 4.53 3.13
CA SER A 148 0.88 4.59 2.46
C SER A 148 0.69 4.79 0.96
N LEU A 149 1.37 5.76 0.40
CA LEU A 149 1.53 5.91 -1.05
C LEU A 149 2.76 5.10 -1.44
N LEU A 150 2.57 4.12 -2.30
CA LEU A 150 3.63 3.23 -2.77
C LEU A 150 4.02 3.62 -4.20
N GLN A 151 5.29 3.45 -4.52
CA GLN A 151 5.82 3.68 -5.86
C GLN A 151 5.07 2.86 -6.91
N THR A 152 4.93 3.41 -8.10
CA THR A 152 4.12 2.78 -9.15
C THR A 152 4.77 1.48 -9.63
N THR A 153 6.09 1.42 -9.70
CA THR A 153 6.86 0.20 -10.05
C THR A 153 6.73 -0.89 -8.97
N TYR A 154 6.72 -0.51 -7.69
CA TYR A 154 6.43 -1.44 -6.59
C TYR A 154 5.02 -2.05 -6.71
N LYS A 155 4.02 -1.25 -7.09
CA LYS A 155 2.65 -1.74 -7.31
C LYS A 155 2.58 -2.77 -8.44
N ILE A 156 3.40 -2.64 -9.48
CA ILE A 156 3.49 -3.64 -10.56
C ILE A 156 4.02 -4.97 -10.00
N LEU A 157 5.14 -4.95 -9.28
CA LEU A 157 5.67 -6.16 -8.64
C LEU A 157 4.63 -6.79 -7.68
N SER A 158 3.99 -6.00 -6.85
CA SER A 158 2.94 -6.46 -5.92
C SER A 158 1.79 -7.14 -6.66
N ASN A 159 1.36 -6.62 -7.81
CA ASN A 159 0.31 -7.22 -8.63
C ASN A 159 0.74 -8.57 -9.23
N ILE A 160 2.02 -8.70 -9.64
CA ILE A 160 2.58 -9.95 -10.14
C ILE A 160 2.61 -10.98 -9.01
N LEU A 161 3.20 -10.63 -7.86
CA LEU A 161 3.26 -11.51 -6.69
C LEU A 161 1.86 -11.94 -6.23
N HIS A 162 0.92 -11.02 -6.15
CA HIS A 162 -0.46 -11.34 -5.82
C HIS A 162 -1.08 -12.33 -6.80
N SER A 163 -0.86 -12.15 -8.11
CA SER A 163 -1.39 -13.07 -9.12
C SER A 163 -0.78 -14.47 -8.99
N LYS A 164 0.50 -14.57 -8.66
CA LYS A 164 1.20 -15.85 -8.45
C LYS A 164 0.80 -16.56 -7.16
N LEU A 165 0.57 -15.80 -6.08
CA LEU A 165 0.20 -16.35 -4.77
C LEU A 165 -1.29 -16.70 -4.67
N SER A 166 -2.16 -16.04 -5.44
CA SER A 166 -3.62 -16.24 -5.34
C SER A 166 -4.07 -17.69 -5.46
N PRO A 167 -3.58 -18.52 -6.39
CA PRO A 167 -3.98 -19.91 -6.48
C PRO A 167 -3.70 -20.69 -5.18
N TYR A 168 -2.51 -20.53 -4.62
CA TYR A 168 -2.09 -21.21 -3.39
C TYR A 168 -2.91 -20.75 -2.17
N THR A 169 -3.19 -19.44 -2.08
CA THR A 169 -3.97 -18.90 -0.97
C THR A 169 -5.42 -19.37 -1.03
N GLU A 170 -6.01 -19.53 -2.22
CA GLU A 170 -7.38 -20.03 -2.37
C GLU A 170 -7.52 -21.52 -1.95
N GLU A 171 -6.48 -22.31 -2.07
CA GLU A 171 -6.45 -23.71 -1.59
C GLU A 171 -6.39 -23.80 -0.06
N ILE A 172 -5.65 -22.87 0.58
CA ILE A 172 -5.42 -22.88 2.04
C ILE A 172 -6.52 -22.18 2.81
N ILE A 173 -7.05 -21.08 2.25
CA ILE A 173 -8.04 -20.25 2.94
C ILE A 173 -9.42 -20.92 2.85
N GLY A 174 -9.97 -21.28 4.00
CA GLY A 174 -11.31 -21.85 4.12
C GLY A 174 -12.42 -20.92 3.61
N ASP A 175 -13.54 -21.50 3.21
CA ASP A 175 -14.68 -20.78 2.61
C ASP A 175 -15.34 -19.75 3.55
N HIS A 176 -15.14 -19.89 4.84
CA HIS A 176 -15.65 -18.96 5.85
C HIS A 176 -14.88 -17.63 5.90
N GLN A 177 -13.69 -17.53 5.31
CA GLN A 177 -12.92 -16.28 5.25
C GLN A 177 -13.42 -15.41 4.10
N CYS A 178 -14.12 -14.31 4.41
CA CYS A 178 -14.64 -13.39 3.40
C CYS A 178 -13.85 -12.09 3.28
N GLY A 179 -13.08 -11.71 4.31
CA GLY A 179 -12.27 -10.48 4.26
C GLY A 179 -11.14 -10.57 3.25
N PHE A 180 -10.97 -9.51 2.43
CA PHE A 180 -9.92 -9.39 1.41
C PHE A 180 -9.93 -10.46 0.30
N ARG A 181 -11.01 -11.23 0.14
CA ARG A 181 -11.19 -12.18 -0.96
C ARG A 181 -12.08 -11.61 -2.06
N ARG A 182 -11.80 -11.99 -3.31
CA ARG A 182 -12.64 -11.64 -4.45
C ARG A 182 -14.00 -12.37 -4.36
N ASN A 183 -15.04 -11.67 -4.77
CA ASN A 183 -16.41 -12.20 -4.77
C ASN A 183 -16.91 -12.71 -3.40
N ARG A 184 -16.29 -12.27 -2.32
CA ARG A 184 -16.72 -12.52 -0.94
C ARG A 184 -16.98 -11.18 -0.24
N SER A 185 -17.93 -11.15 0.68
CA SER A 185 -18.28 -9.96 1.44
C SER A 185 -18.41 -10.27 2.93
N THR A 186 -17.84 -9.40 3.76
CA THR A 186 -18.08 -9.45 5.21
C THR A 186 -19.54 -9.14 5.56
N THR A 187 -20.28 -8.51 4.64
CA THR A 187 -21.74 -8.28 4.78
C THR A 187 -22.49 -9.59 4.81
N ASP A 188 -22.02 -10.61 4.06
CA ASP A 188 -22.64 -11.94 4.06
C ASP A 188 -22.54 -12.59 5.44
N HIS A 189 -21.42 -12.42 6.13
CA HIS A 189 -21.26 -12.87 7.52
C HIS A 189 -22.24 -12.17 8.46
N MET A 190 -22.41 -10.86 8.32
CA MET A 190 -23.38 -10.13 9.14
C MET A 190 -24.81 -10.58 8.85
N PHE A 191 -25.12 -10.89 7.60
CA PHE A 191 -26.42 -11.45 7.22
C PHE A 191 -26.64 -12.82 7.86
N CYS A 192 -25.68 -13.74 7.76
CA CYS A 192 -25.75 -15.06 8.39
C CYS A 192 -25.99 -14.96 9.90
N ILE A 193 -25.24 -14.09 10.60
CA ILE A 193 -25.44 -13.89 12.05
C ILE A 193 -26.86 -13.40 12.35
N ARG A 194 -27.40 -12.47 11.56
CA ARG A 194 -28.77 -11.97 11.72
C ARG A 194 -29.86 -13.02 11.47
N GLN A 195 -29.56 -14.09 10.72
CA GLN A 195 -30.50 -15.18 10.50
C GLN A 195 -30.51 -16.20 11.66
N ILE A 196 -29.44 -16.22 12.46
CA ILE A 196 -29.24 -17.14 13.58
C ILE A 196 -29.79 -16.53 14.89
N LEU A 197 -29.71 -15.20 15.03
CA LEU A 197 -30.22 -14.44 16.18
C LEU A 197 -31.67 -14.04 16.01
#